data_a354abf87ac701af3f76bc7aa8e6a269
#
_entry.id   a354abf87ac701af3f76bc7aa8e6a269
#
_cell.length_a   1.000
_cell.length_b   1.000
_cell.length_c   1.000
_cell.angle_alpha   90.00
_cell.angle_beta   90.00
_cell.angle_gamma   90.00
#
_symmetry.space_group_name_H-M   'P 1'
#
loop_
_entity.id
_entity.type
_entity.pdbx_description
1 polymer ?
#
loop_
_entity_poly.entity_id
_entity_poly.type
_entity_poly.pdbx_seq_one_letter_code
_entity_poly.pdbx_strand_id
1 'polypeptide(L)'
;QDPTYQGGSGVVRTSLSTNGGTSFDSTTLIPWSLPITTSNYLGRYPSGVIYNPSGNTNPNNAAIVVTGPMLIGGTWGGDFYGSELLDGTGLNNQPLPFESTLYPTVASSRQTLFNRLFLQSHGDKFFVLGDANEDNGTKYTRIAYIVNIGQWDAAGDSVIWNRVLVEPNFATTGGLPDGLAYPALAMDDNGTNGYLVFIGRNPDADDPLSYQPFIYQTNDGGNTWTKIAFNWNTIPTIVDHVANFASAGVNRPFFDNPIEAVIDKNGNLHFGCYIYKAWSNSPDSLGYLVDRAYMNGVLFDVHQTSTGWDATLIDTVWCDDYIFYSDAGGDYTITSRPQMSRTPDGSHIVFAWEDSDTSYVTETENEYNNMIPDIFVKVYDANTNTYSETINVTVGTDVEGQATWHFLADQCFDLGNGNIKVPISVGILGGAYTSDDRIDYYLLNDVIIGPQGITSYTNTANFSIYPNPVSDQLNINLINKGVNTIKVMNIMGAEVYSTVVDGKDHCTIDLSNLPAGMYIVNVSNSTGTNAKKIVKK
;
A
#
# COMPACT_ATOMS: atom_id res chain seq x y z
N GLN A 1 -12.43 0.19 -18.15
CA GLN A 1 -12.17 -0.44 -19.46
C GLN A 1 -12.38 0.59 -20.54
N ASP A 2 -11.45 0.73 -21.48
CA ASP A 2 -11.61 1.60 -22.65
C ASP A 2 -12.67 0.97 -23.58
N PRO A 3 -13.85 1.58 -23.76
CA PRO A 3 -14.93 1.02 -24.58
C PRO A 3 -14.58 0.94 -26.07
N THR A 4 -13.49 1.57 -26.50
CA THR A 4 -13.03 1.54 -27.90
C THR A 4 -12.14 0.35 -28.22
N TYR A 5 -11.68 -0.38 -27.19
CA TYR A 5 -10.79 -1.53 -27.36
C TYR A 5 -11.56 -2.84 -27.40
N GLN A 6 -11.74 -3.40 -28.59
CA GLN A 6 -12.42 -4.69 -28.80
C GLN A 6 -11.65 -5.93 -28.30
N GLY A 7 -10.53 -5.76 -27.61
CA GLY A 7 -9.59 -6.83 -27.28
C GLY A 7 -9.83 -7.54 -25.94
N GLY A 8 -10.88 -7.25 -25.22
CA GLY A 8 -11.17 -7.90 -23.93
C GLY A 8 -10.15 -7.56 -22.81
N SER A 9 -10.45 -8.01 -21.58
CA SER A 9 -9.54 -7.91 -20.44
C SER A 9 -8.32 -8.81 -20.63
N GLY A 10 -7.10 -8.30 -20.47
CA GLY A 10 -5.86 -9.09 -20.61
C GLY A 10 -4.68 -8.32 -21.15
N VAL A 11 -4.90 -7.07 -21.51
CA VAL A 11 -3.87 -6.09 -21.87
C VAL A 11 -3.61 -5.20 -20.66
N VAL A 12 -2.34 -4.92 -20.37
CA VAL A 12 -1.96 -3.96 -19.32
C VAL A 12 -1.61 -2.63 -20.00
N ARG A 13 -2.18 -1.56 -19.49
CA ARG A 13 -1.94 -0.19 -19.96
C ARG A 13 -1.49 0.69 -18.81
N THR A 14 -0.63 1.65 -19.11
CA THR A 14 -0.09 2.60 -18.15
C THR A 14 -0.19 4.01 -18.71
N SER A 15 -0.71 4.94 -17.93
CA SER A 15 -0.68 6.37 -18.24
C SER A 15 0.43 7.03 -17.43
N LEU A 16 1.14 7.98 -18.06
CA LEU A 16 2.26 8.68 -17.44
C LEU A 16 1.89 10.12 -17.11
N SER A 17 2.44 10.60 -16.01
CA SER A 17 2.46 12.02 -15.66
C SER A 17 3.90 12.52 -15.60
N THR A 18 4.18 13.63 -16.27
CA THR A 18 5.49 14.30 -16.24
C THR A 18 5.48 15.57 -15.39
N ASN A 19 4.37 15.86 -14.69
CA ASN A 19 4.16 17.07 -13.91
C ASN A 19 3.64 16.79 -12.49
N GLY A 20 4.08 15.67 -11.90
CA GLY A 20 3.74 15.30 -10.53
C GLY A 20 2.26 14.92 -10.34
N GLY A 21 1.62 14.31 -11.33
CA GLY A 21 0.23 13.88 -11.25
C GLY A 21 -0.81 14.97 -11.54
N THR A 22 -0.38 16.20 -11.87
CA THR A 22 -1.32 17.30 -12.20
C THR A 22 -2.11 17.01 -13.48
N SER A 23 -1.50 16.31 -14.42
CA SER A 23 -2.15 15.75 -15.60
C SER A 23 -1.45 14.47 -16.05
N PHE A 24 -2.20 13.61 -16.70
CA PHE A 24 -1.68 12.40 -17.33
C PHE A 24 -1.70 12.56 -18.84
N ASP A 25 -0.62 12.15 -19.49
CA ASP A 25 -0.51 12.18 -20.94
C ASP A 25 -1.55 11.22 -21.56
N SER A 26 -2.08 11.59 -22.72
CA SER A 26 -2.94 10.72 -23.52
C SER A 26 -2.15 9.55 -24.15
N THR A 27 -0.83 9.61 -24.15
CA THR A 27 0.04 8.51 -24.60
C THR A 27 0.00 7.40 -23.59
N THR A 28 -0.74 6.36 -23.90
CA THR A 28 -0.85 5.17 -23.07
C THR A 28 0.21 4.17 -23.49
N LEU A 29 1.12 3.83 -22.59
CA LEU A 29 2.02 2.70 -22.78
C LEU A 29 1.25 1.38 -22.64
N ILE A 30 1.67 0.36 -23.36
CA ILE A 30 1.03 -0.95 -23.36
C ILE A 30 2.10 -2.01 -23.07
N PRO A 31 2.68 -2.04 -21.85
CA PRO A 31 3.80 -2.92 -21.52
C PRO A 31 3.45 -4.41 -21.61
N TRP A 32 2.18 -4.76 -21.69
CA TRP A 32 1.76 -6.13 -21.95
C TRP A 32 0.60 -6.17 -22.95
N SER A 33 0.85 -6.74 -24.12
CA SER A 33 -0.15 -6.99 -25.16
C SER A 33 0.33 -8.08 -26.10
N LEU A 34 -0.21 -9.27 -26.00
CA LEU A 34 0.04 -10.31 -27.01
C LEU A 34 -1.15 -10.42 -27.98
N PRO A 35 -0.88 -10.70 -29.27
CA PRO A 35 -1.93 -10.91 -30.25
C PRO A 35 -2.86 -12.05 -29.82
N ILE A 36 -4.15 -11.80 -29.78
CA ILE A 36 -5.20 -12.73 -29.32
C ILE A 36 -5.34 -13.97 -30.26
N THR A 37 -4.57 -14.03 -31.33
CA THR A 37 -4.85 -14.89 -32.49
C THR A 37 -4.55 -16.37 -32.32
N THR A 38 -3.77 -16.83 -31.33
CA THR A 38 -3.42 -18.26 -31.23
C THR A 38 -3.29 -18.85 -29.83
N SER A 39 -3.07 -18.08 -28.79
CA SER A 39 -2.80 -18.63 -27.46
C SER A 39 -3.51 -17.94 -26.31
N ASN A 40 -4.31 -16.88 -26.56
CA ASN A 40 -5.09 -16.17 -25.54
C ASN A 40 -4.34 -15.97 -24.20
N TYR A 41 -3.12 -15.45 -24.28
CA TYR A 41 -2.35 -15.08 -23.10
C TYR A 41 -2.90 -13.79 -22.50
N LEU A 42 -3.74 -13.92 -21.50
CA LEU A 42 -4.44 -12.79 -20.91
C LEU A 42 -3.84 -12.46 -19.54
N GLY A 43 -3.16 -11.32 -19.42
CA GLY A 43 -2.67 -10.82 -18.14
C GLY A 43 -3.83 -10.51 -17.19
N ARG A 44 -3.61 -10.77 -15.90
CA ARG A 44 -4.55 -10.51 -14.82
C ARG A 44 -3.81 -9.91 -13.63
N TYR A 45 -4.54 -9.16 -12.79
CA TYR A 45 -4.01 -8.60 -11.53
C TYR A 45 -2.60 -8.03 -11.67
N PRO A 46 -2.39 -7.03 -12.55
CA PRO A 46 -1.06 -6.51 -12.84
C PRO A 46 -0.47 -5.78 -11.65
N SER A 47 0.83 -5.95 -11.47
CA SER A 47 1.69 -5.10 -10.68
C SER A 47 2.75 -4.49 -11.59
N GLY A 48 3.24 -3.29 -11.27
CA GLY A 48 4.22 -2.62 -12.10
C GLY A 48 5.07 -1.63 -11.34
N VAL A 49 6.29 -1.43 -11.83
CA VAL A 49 7.25 -0.44 -11.30
C VAL A 49 7.87 0.35 -12.44
N ILE A 50 8.35 1.55 -12.12
CA ILE A 50 9.21 2.30 -13.03
C ILE A 50 10.65 1.92 -12.71
N TYR A 51 11.35 1.38 -13.71
CA TYR A 51 12.78 1.19 -13.67
C TYR A 51 13.47 2.45 -14.20
N ASN A 52 14.37 3.01 -13.40
CA ASN A 52 15.21 4.13 -13.80
C ASN A 52 16.69 3.75 -13.61
N PRO A 53 17.48 3.58 -14.70
CA PRO A 53 18.88 3.24 -14.58
C PRO A 53 19.65 4.19 -13.68
N SER A 54 20.60 3.68 -12.92
CA SER A 54 21.41 4.51 -12.01
C SER A 54 22.07 5.68 -12.74
N GLY A 55 21.91 6.89 -12.20
CA GLY A 55 22.43 8.12 -12.78
C GLY A 55 21.70 8.63 -14.03
N ASN A 56 20.61 7.98 -14.44
CA ASN A 56 19.80 8.44 -15.57
C ASN A 56 18.98 9.68 -15.20
N THR A 57 19.06 10.70 -16.05
CA THR A 57 18.27 11.94 -15.94
C THR A 57 17.33 12.16 -17.14
N ASN A 58 17.37 11.26 -18.13
CA ASN A 58 16.51 11.32 -19.29
C ASN A 58 15.34 10.31 -19.10
N PRO A 59 14.09 10.77 -18.94
CA PRO A 59 12.97 9.87 -18.73
C PRO A 59 12.79 8.84 -19.85
N ASN A 60 13.22 9.14 -21.08
CA ASN A 60 13.11 8.21 -22.20
C ASN A 60 13.99 6.94 -22.05
N ASN A 61 14.96 6.98 -21.17
CA ASN A 61 15.79 5.81 -20.86
C ASN A 61 15.26 4.99 -19.68
N ALA A 62 14.18 5.43 -19.06
CA ALA A 62 13.49 4.67 -18.03
C ALA A 62 12.44 3.75 -18.67
N ALA A 63 12.03 2.71 -17.97
CA ALA A 63 11.05 1.74 -18.46
C ALA A 63 9.94 1.51 -17.43
N ILE A 64 8.77 1.19 -17.93
CA ILE A 64 7.74 0.52 -17.13
C ILE A 64 7.97 -0.99 -17.22
N VAL A 65 7.99 -1.65 -16.09
CA VAL A 65 8.05 -3.12 -15.99
C VAL A 65 6.80 -3.60 -15.28
N VAL A 66 6.12 -4.60 -15.85
CA VAL A 66 4.86 -5.13 -15.32
C VAL A 66 4.91 -6.64 -15.24
N THR A 67 4.17 -7.18 -14.28
CA THR A 67 3.99 -8.62 -14.11
C THR A 67 2.62 -8.93 -13.53
N GLY A 68 2.22 -10.17 -13.61
CA GLY A 68 1.00 -10.70 -13.00
C GLY A 68 0.74 -12.13 -13.42
N PRO A 69 -0.28 -12.77 -12.85
CA PRO A 69 -0.72 -14.08 -13.31
C PRO A 69 -1.37 -13.98 -14.69
N MET A 70 -1.35 -15.09 -15.42
CA MET A 70 -1.77 -15.15 -16.81
C MET A 70 -2.75 -16.29 -17.03
N LEU A 71 -3.82 -16.01 -17.78
CA LEU A 71 -4.67 -17.05 -18.34
C LEU A 71 -4.13 -17.49 -19.69
N ILE A 72 -4.16 -18.81 -19.92
CA ILE A 72 -3.88 -19.44 -21.20
C ILE A 72 -5.11 -20.25 -21.59
N GLY A 73 -5.76 -19.88 -22.70
CA GLY A 73 -6.98 -20.58 -23.13
C GLY A 73 -8.13 -20.52 -22.13
N GLY A 74 -8.18 -19.51 -21.26
CA GLY A 74 -9.24 -19.32 -20.26
C GLY A 74 -8.97 -19.96 -18.89
N THR A 75 -7.83 -20.65 -18.73
CA THR A 75 -7.41 -21.24 -17.45
C THR A 75 -6.11 -20.60 -16.96
N TRP A 76 -5.86 -20.63 -15.64
CA TRP A 76 -4.59 -20.18 -15.09
C TRP A 76 -3.45 -21.02 -15.66
N GLY A 77 -2.45 -20.36 -16.26
CA GLY A 77 -1.42 -21.04 -17.04
C GLY A 77 0.01 -20.57 -16.82
N GLY A 78 0.23 -19.59 -15.97
CA GLY A 78 1.57 -19.02 -15.67
C GLY A 78 1.52 -17.56 -15.30
N ASP A 79 2.67 -16.92 -15.41
CA ASP A 79 2.85 -15.49 -15.19
C ASP A 79 3.21 -14.80 -16.51
N PHE A 80 2.94 -13.50 -16.57
CA PHE A 80 3.42 -12.63 -17.63
C PHE A 80 4.41 -11.61 -17.08
N TYR A 81 5.36 -11.25 -17.90
CA TYR A 81 6.27 -10.13 -17.67
C TYR A 81 6.32 -9.28 -18.92
N GLY A 82 6.22 -7.99 -18.76
CA GLY A 82 6.27 -7.04 -19.85
C GLY A 82 7.11 -5.83 -19.49
N SER A 83 7.76 -5.25 -20.48
CA SER A 83 8.47 -3.97 -20.32
C SER A 83 8.31 -3.10 -21.55
N GLU A 84 8.35 -1.79 -21.34
CA GLU A 84 8.31 -0.79 -22.40
C GLU A 84 9.03 0.47 -21.91
N LEU A 85 9.86 1.08 -22.75
CA LEU A 85 10.50 2.35 -22.41
C LEU A 85 9.43 3.45 -22.31
N LEU A 86 9.68 4.46 -21.49
CA LEU A 86 8.71 5.54 -21.27
C LEU A 86 8.50 6.42 -22.50
N ASP A 87 9.33 6.28 -23.54
CA ASP A 87 9.13 6.91 -24.86
C ASP A 87 8.22 6.10 -25.79
N GLY A 88 7.72 4.94 -25.37
CA GLY A 88 6.85 4.06 -26.14
C GLY A 88 7.59 3.12 -27.09
N THR A 89 8.90 2.95 -26.92
CA THR A 89 9.71 2.00 -27.67
C THR A 89 10.13 0.81 -26.79
N GLY A 90 10.81 -0.17 -27.37
CA GLY A 90 11.39 -1.30 -26.61
C GLY A 90 10.36 -2.23 -25.99
N LEU A 91 9.15 -2.35 -26.59
CA LEU A 91 8.13 -3.27 -26.07
C LEU A 91 8.63 -4.72 -26.05
N ASN A 92 8.62 -5.33 -24.87
CA ASN A 92 8.98 -6.72 -24.66
C ASN A 92 7.89 -7.47 -23.89
N ASN A 93 7.36 -8.54 -24.46
CA ASN A 93 6.34 -9.39 -23.85
C ASN A 93 6.92 -10.80 -23.60
N GLN A 94 6.93 -11.23 -22.35
CA GLN A 94 7.47 -12.53 -21.94
C GLN A 94 6.37 -13.33 -21.21
N PRO A 95 5.62 -14.18 -21.92
CA PRO A 95 4.78 -15.15 -21.25
C PRO A 95 5.66 -16.25 -20.63
N LEU A 96 5.45 -16.54 -19.36
CA LEU A 96 6.13 -17.61 -18.63
C LEU A 96 5.10 -18.67 -18.21
N PRO A 97 4.78 -19.64 -19.07
CA PRO A 97 3.90 -20.75 -18.73
C PRO A 97 4.43 -21.54 -17.53
N PHE A 98 3.54 -22.23 -16.85
CA PHE A 98 3.91 -23.12 -15.75
C PHE A 98 4.95 -24.14 -16.18
N GLU A 99 5.98 -24.29 -15.35
CA GLU A 99 7.02 -25.29 -15.57
C GLU A 99 6.76 -26.51 -14.68
N SER A 100 6.46 -27.64 -15.29
CA SER A 100 6.33 -28.92 -14.59
C SER A 100 7.67 -29.46 -14.04
N THR A 101 8.78 -28.87 -14.46
CA THR A 101 10.14 -29.31 -14.10
C THR A 101 10.72 -28.63 -12.87
N LEU A 102 10.11 -27.58 -12.34
CA LEU A 102 10.55 -26.91 -11.10
C LEU A 102 10.63 -27.90 -9.92
N TYR A 103 9.83 -28.95 -9.93
CA TYR A 103 9.80 -29.99 -8.91
C TYR A 103 9.80 -31.39 -9.52
N PRO A 104 10.94 -31.88 -10.03
CA PRO A 104 11.01 -33.18 -10.69
C PRO A 104 10.69 -34.37 -9.76
N THR A 105 10.67 -34.16 -8.44
CA THR A 105 10.45 -35.21 -7.44
C THR A 105 8.98 -35.43 -7.07
N VAL A 106 8.03 -34.62 -7.55
CA VAL A 106 6.61 -34.78 -7.27
C VAL A 106 5.84 -35.14 -8.52
N ALA A 107 5.05 -36.22 -8.40
CA ALA A 107 4.35 -36.84 -9.51
C ALA A 107 3.15 -36.07 -10.05
N SER A 108 2.64 -35.07 -9.31
CA SER A 108 1.54 -34.21 -9.74
C SER A 108 2.09 -32.92 -10.36
N SER A 109 1.43 -32.42 -11.40
CA SER A 109 1.80 -31.14 -12.01
C SER A 109 1.68 -30.01 -10.99
N ARG A 110 2.75 -29.27 -10.80
CA ARG A 110 2.82 -28.16 -9.87
C ARG A 110 2.71 -26.87 -10.62
N GLN A 111 1.84 -26.03 -10.16
CA GLN A 111 1.56 -24.75 -10.77
C GLN A 111 2.06 -23.63 -9.89
N THR A 112 2.71 -22.66 -10.50
CA THR A 112 2.90 -21.36 -9.91
C THR A 112 1.56 -20.64 -9.98
N LEU A 113 0.98 -20.28 -8.86
CA LEU A 113 -0.23 -19.49 -8.81
C LEU A 113 0.11 -18.13 -8.24
N PHE A 114 -0.34 -17.09 -8.91
CA PHE A 114 -0.34 -15.69 -8.47
C PHE A 114 0.96 -15.17 -7.88
N ASN A 115 1.40 -14.05 -8.39
CA ASN A 115 2.33 -13.20 -7.68
C ASN A 115 1.68 -12.76 -6.37
N ARG A 116 2.30 -13.13 -5.25
CA ARG A 116 1.81 -12.82 -3.90
C ARG A 116 2.30 -11.50 -3.37
N LEU A 117 3.31 -10.91 -4.02
CA LEU A 117 3.83 -9.60 -3.72
C LEU A 117 3.83 -8.75 -4.98
N PHE A 118 3.67 -7.46 -4.76
CA PHE A 118 3.89 -6.47 -5.80
C PHE A 118 5.33 -6.55 -6.32
N LEU A 119 5.48 -6.26 -7.60
CA LEU A 119 6.79 -6.17 -8.22
C LEU A 119 7.58 -5.04 -7.56
N GLN A 120 8.80 -5.33 -7.16
CA GLN A 120 9.74 -4.37 -6.57
C GLN A 120 10.93 -4.15 -7.51
N SER A 121 11.51 -2.95 -7.50
CA SER A 121 12.72 -2.59 -8.26
C SER A 121 13.78 -2.04 -7.33
N HIS A 122 14.97 -2.64 -7.34
CA HIS A 122 16.12 -2.27 -6.50
C HIS A 122 17.39 -2.27 -7.35
N GLY A 123 17.93 -1.09 -7.65
CA GLY A 123 19.01 -0.95 -8.62
C GLY A 123 18.58 -1.43 -10.00
N ASP A 124 19.34 -2.35 -10.58
CA ASP A 124 19.01 -2.99 -11.90
C ASP A 124 18.27 -4.31 -11.73
N LYS A 125 17.79 -4.64 -10.53
CA LYS A 125 17.11 -5.89 -10.21
C LYS A 125 15.65 -5.69 -9.92
N PHE A 126 14.89 -6.75 -10.15
CA PHE A 126 13.47 -6.84 -9.89
C PHE A 126 13.16 -8.08 -9.06
N PHE A 127 12.19 -7.97 -8.19
CA PHE A 127 11.78 -9.08 -7.33
C PHE A 127 10.27 -9.20 -7.30
N VAL A 128 9.80 -10.43 -7.43
CA VAL A 128 8.38 -10.76 -7.21
C VAL A 128 8.26 -12.17 -6.66
N LEU A 129 7.34 -12.39 -5.75
CA LEU A 129 7.08 -13.71 -5.17
C LEU A 129 5.89 -14.38 -5.84
N GLY A 130 6.06 -15.65 -6.16
CA GLY A 130 5.00 -16.55 -6.57
C GLY A 130 4.88 -17.75 -5.63
N ASP A 131 3.80 -18.48 -5.78
CA ASP A 131 3.56 -19.74 -5.06
C ASP A 131 3.88 -20.94 -5.94
N ALA A 132 4.46 -21.98 -5.34
CA ALA A 132 4.47 -23.31 -5.91
C ALA A 132 3.47 -24.20 -5.17
N ASN A 133 2.53 -24.75 -5.91
CA ASN A 133 1.45 -25.58 -5.38
C ASN A 133 1.48 -26.98 -5.98
N GLU A 134 1.13 -27.96 -5.18
CA GLU A 134 0.78 -29.29 -5.64
C GLU A 134 -0.71 -29.31 -6.01
N ASP A 135 -1.01 -29.72 -7.21
CA ASP A 135 -2.38 -29.94 -7.68
C ASP A 135 -2.66 -31.44 -7.76
N ASN A 136 -3.55 -31.93 -6.94
CA ASN A 136 -3.98 -33.32 -6.97
C ASN A 136 -5.34 -33.51 -7.68
N GLY A 137 -5.80 -32.50 -8.43
CA GLY A 137 -7.07 -32.48 -9.15
C GLY A 137 -8.30 -32.12 -8.32
N THR A 138 -8.17 -32.04 -7.00
CA THR A 138 -9.27 -31.65 -6.09
C THR A 138 -8.85 -30.55 -5.13
N LYS A 139 -7.58 -30.36 -4.90
CA LYS A 139 -7.04 -29.44 -3.93
C LYS A 139 -5.66 -28.93 -4.38
N TYR A 140 -5.46 -27.62 -4.23
CA TYR A 140 -4.15 -26.99 -4.34
C TYR A 140 -3.52 -26.93 -2.95
N THR A 141 -2.31 -27.43 -2.83
CA THR A 141 -1.53 -27.34 -1.56
C THR A 141 -0.25 -26.59 -1.86
N ARG A 142 -0.06 -25.45 -1.21
CA ARG A 142 1.21 -24.72 -1.31
C ARG A 142 2.32 -25.55 -0.67
N ILE A 143 3.40 -25.70 -1.41
CA ILE A 143 4.57 -26.49 -0.98
C ILE A 143 5.82 -25.64 -0.87
N ALA A 144 5.90 -24.54 -1.59
CA ALA A 144 7.01 -23.61 -1.57
C ALA A 144 6.59 -22.24 -2.09
N TYR A 145 7.51 -21.29 -1.99
CA TYR A 145 7.44 -19.99 -2.63
C TYR A 145 8.50 -19.89 -3.70
N ILE A 146 8.23 -19.10 -4.73
CA ILE A 146 9.14 -18.84 -5.82
C ILE A 146 9.57 -17.39 -5.76
N VAL A 147 10.85 -17.15 -5.55
CA VAL A 147 11.44 -15.81 -5.71
C VAL A 147 11.82 -15.67 -7.17
N ASN A 148 11.11 -14.83 -7.92
CA ASN A 148 11.49 -14.47 -9.26
C ASN A 148 12.43 -13.26 -9.17
N ILE A 149 13.65 -13.42 -9.67
CA ILE A 149 14.70 -12.42 -9.66
C ILE A 149 14.93 -11.97 -11.09
N GLY A 150 14.59 -10.73 -11.39
CA GLY A 150 14.84 -10.11 -12.68
C GLY A 150 16.12 -9.29 -12.68
N GLN A 151 16.84 -9.27 -13.80
CA GLN A 151 17.96 -8.39 -14.06
C GLN A 151 17.69 -7.61 -15.34
N TRP A 152 17.82 -6.28 -15.31
CA TRP A 152 17.67 -5.48 -16.52
C TRP A 152 18.77 -5.80 -17.54
N ASP A 153 18.37 -6.08 -18.76
CA ASP A 153 19.24 -6.22 -19.92
C ASP A 153 19.10 -5.00 -20.83
N ALA A 154 20.05 -4.08 -20.72
CA ALA A 154 20.07 -2.85 -21.52
C ALA A 154 20.28 -3.10 -23.03
N ALA A 155 20.70 -4.27 -23.45
CA ALA A 155 20.85 -4.60 -24.87
C ALA A 155 19.53 -5.04 -25.51
N GLY A 156 18.63 -5.59 -24.70
CA GLY A 156 17.33 -6.09 -25.14
C GLY A 156 16.15 -5.26 -24.66
N ASP A 157 16.36 -4.17 -23.92
CA ASP A 157 15.34 -3.36 -23.25
C ASP A 157 14.31 -4.22 -22.50
N SER A 158 14.82 -5.22 -21.78
CA SER A 158 14.00 -6.28 -21.18
C SER A 158 14.57 -6.77 -19.86
N VAL A 159 13.79 -7.57 -19.16
CA VAL A 159 14.22 -8.21 -17.92
C VAL A 159 14.53 -9.69 -18.16
N ILE A 160 15.71 -10.13 -17.75
CA ILE A 160 16.09 -11.56 -17.74
C ILE A 160 15.74 -12.11 -16.35
N TRP A 161 14.90 -13.15 -16.31
CA TRP A 161 14.36 -13.71 -15.08
C TRP A 161 15.06 -15.02 -14.69
N ASN A 162 15.37 -15.12 -13.39
CA ASN A 162 15.79 -16.36 -12.72
C ASN A 162 14.76 -16.69 -11.61
N ARG A 163 14.64 -17.98 -11.26
CA ARG A 163 13.71 -18.46 -10.24
C ARG A 163 14.44 -19.25 -9.16
N VAL A 164 14.15 -18.91 -7.93
CA VAL A 164 14.69 -19.58 -6.74
C VAL A 164 13.54 -20.08 -5.87
N LEU A 165 13.62 -21.33 -5.43
CA LEU A 165 12.64 -21.93 -4.54
C LEU A 165 13.03 -21.70 -3.08
N VAL A 166 12.04 -21.32 -2.28
CA VAL A 166 12.15 -21.24 -0.83
C VAL A 166 11.06 -22.13 -0.22
N GLU A 167 11.49 -23.12 0.57
CA GLU A 167 10.62 -24.12 1.20
C GLU A 167 10.63 -23.92 2.73
N PRO A 168 9.74 -23.07 3.29
CA PRO A 168 9.67 -22.94 4.75
C PRO A 168 9.24 -24.25 5.38
N ASN A 169 9.96 -24.67 6.44
CA ASN A 169 9.65 -25.88 7.20
C ASN A 169 8.48 -25.61 8.15
N PHE A 170 7.28 -25.43 7.60
CA PHE A 170 6.08 -25.29 8.43
C PHE A 170 5.74 -26.61 9.13
N ALA A 171 5.22 -26.54 10.35
CA ALA A 171 4.51 -27.65 10.95
C ALA A 171 3.32 -28.04 10.07
N THR A 172 2.83 -29.27 10.19
CA THR A 172 1.71 -29.75 9.40
C THR A 172 0.50 -30.05 10.27
N THR A 173 -0.69 -29.77 9.75
CA THR A 173 -1.96 -30.19 10.34
C THR A 173 -2.74 -30.98 9.31
N GLY A 174 -3.08 -32.23 9.61
CA GLY A 174 -3.74 -33.11 8.66
C GLY A 174 -2.93 -33.39 7.39
N GLY A 175 -1.60 -33.31 7.46
CA GLY A 175 -0.69 -33.49 6.32
C GLY A 175 -0.52 -32.26 5.44
N LEU A 176 -1.05 -31.11 5.84
CA LEU A 176 -0.93 -29.85 5.11
C LEU A 176 -0.02 -28.88 5.86
N PRO A 177 0.85 -28.12 5.16
CA PRO A 177 1.65 -27.07 5.77
C PRO A 177 0.79 -26.01 6.43
N ASP A 178 1.15 -25.63 7.64
CA ASP A 178 0.40 -24.71 8.50
C ASP A 178 1.03 -23.31 8.42
N GLY A 179 0.98 -22.72 7.24
CA GLY A 179 1.50 -21.40 6.94
C GLY A 179 0.45 -20.51 6.27
N LEU A 180 0.52 -19.22 6.54
CA LEU A 180 -0.36 -18.22 5.95
C LEU A 180 0.08 -17.83 4.52
N ALA A 181 -0.84 -17.22 3.77
CA ALA A 181 -0.75 -17.12 2.32
C ALA A 181 0.17 -16.02 1.80
N TYR A 182 0.34 -14.93 2.55
CA TYR A 182 0.95 -13.71 2.04
C TYR A 182 2.29 -13.44 2.73
N PRO A 183 3.42 -13.72 2.08
CA PRO A 183 4.74 -13.37 2.58
C PRO A 183 5.05 -11.89 2.31
N ALA A 184 6.06 -11.36 3.01
CA ALA A 184 6.66 -10.07 2.70
C ALA A 184 8.12 -10.25 2.25
N LEU A 185 8.58 -9.37 1.37
CA LEU A 185 9.95 -9.31 0.86
C LEU A 185 10.50 -7.90 1.09
N ALA A 186 11.68 -7.80 1.64
CA ALA A 186 12.46 -6.56 1.71
C ALA A 186 13.81 -6.77 1.04
N MET A 187 14.22 -5.82 0.19
CA MET A 187 15.57 -5.77 -0.38
C MET A 187 16.21 -4.42 -0.08
N ASP A 188 17.54 -4.40 0.02
CA ASP A 188 18.30 -3.15 0.05
C ASP A 188 18.27 -2.45 -1.31
N ASP A 189 18.72 -1.20 -1.38
CA ASP A 189 18.66 -0.38 -2.60
C ASP A 189 19.42 -0.99 -3.79
N ASN A 190 20.39 -1.85 -3.51
CA ASN A 190 21.18 -2.51 -4.54
C ASN A 190 20.62 -3.90 -4.92
N GLY A 191 19.54 -4.34 -4.27
CA GLY A 191 18.99 -5.67 -4.45
C GLY A 191 19.98 -6.78 -4.12
N THR A 192 20.84 -6.60 -3.11
CA THR A 192 21.87 -7.57 -2.71
C THR A 192 21.53 -8.25 -1.39
N ASN A 193 21.24 -7.46 -0.37
CA ASN A 193 20.82 -7.98 0.93
C ASN A 193 19.30 -7.91 1.04
N GLY A 194 18.70 -8.93 1.62
CA GLY A 194 17.25 -8.95 1.73
C GLY A 194 16.73 -9.94 2.73
N TYR A 195 15.42 -9.85 2.97
CA TYR A 195 14.69 -10.70 3.89
C TYR A 195 13.37 -11.15 3.29
N LEU A 196 12.99 -12.39 3.60
CA LEU A 196 11.65 -12.94 3.39
C LEU A 196 11.02 -13.23 4.74
N VAL A 197 9.78 -12.81 4.91
CA VAL A 197 8.99 -13.03 6.12
C VAL A 197 7.75 -13.82 5.74
N PHE A 198 7.63 -15.01 6.33
CA PHE A 198 6.43 -15.86 6.26
C PHE A 198 5.82 -15.99 7.65
N ILE A 199 4.54 -16.22 7.74
CA ILE A 199 3.88 -16.53 9.02
C ILE A 199 3.37 -17.97 8.96
N GLY A 200 3.58 -18.69 10.05
CA GLY A 200 3.11 -20.05 10.20
C GLY A 200 3.52 -20.68 11.53
N ARG A 201 3.17 -21.95 11.71
CA ARG A 201 3.62 -22.71 12.87
C ARG A 201 5.03 -23.24 12.63
N ASN A 202 5.96 -22.82 13.49
CA ASN A 202 7.37 -23.20 13.41
C ASN A 202 7.66 -24.39 14.33
N PRO A 203 7.91 -25.60 13.80
CA PRO A 203 8.18 -26.78 14.63
C PRO A 203 9.49 -26.67 15.44
N ASP A 204 10.38 -25.77 15.04
CA ASP A 204 11.68 -25.58 15.70
C ASP A 204 11.65 -24.43 16.73
N ALA A 205 10.49 -23.79 16.94
CA ALA A 205 10.34 -22.68 17.88
C ALA A 205 10.10 -23.15 19.30
N ASP A 206 10.38 -22.28 20.27
CA ASP A 206 10.08 -22.51 21.69
C ASP A 206 8.58 -22.72 21.96
N ASP A 207 7.73 -22.00 21.21
CA ASP A 207 6.28 -22.23 21.16
C ASP A 207 5.87 -22.68 19.75
N PRO A 208 5.89 -23.98 19.44
CA PRO A 208 5.58 -24.47 18.09
C PRO A 208 4.09 -24.43 17.74
N LEU A 209 3.22 -24.03 18.66
CA LEU A 209 1.79 -23.88 18.42
C LEU A 209 1.41 -22.44 18.04
N SER A 210 2.29 -21.47 18.26
CA SER A 210 2.07 -20.09 17.85
C SER A 210 2.23 -19.93 16.35
N TYR A 211 1.31 -19.19 15.72
CA TYR A 211 1.55 -18.63 14.38
C TYR A 211 2.52 -17.48 14.53
N GLN A 212 3.69 -17.60 13.95
CA GLN A 212 4.82 -16.71 14.17
C GLN A 212 5.70 -16.57 12.93
N PRO A 213 6.58 -15.54 12.85
CA PRO A 213 7.44 -15.32 11.71
C PRO A 213 8.47 -16.45 11.48
N PHE A 214 8.59 -16.84 10.21
CA PHE A 214 9.75 -17.52 9.63
C PHE A 214 10.51 -16.48 8.82
N ILE A 215 11.73 -16.19 9.18
CA ILE A 215 12.50 -15.13 8.53
C ILE A 215 13.70 -15.76 7.84
N TYR A 216 13.86 -15.45 6.58
CA TYR A 216 14.99 -15.86 5.77
C TYR A 216 15.75 -14.63 5.30
N GLN A 217 17.07 -14.72 5.28
CA GLN A 217 17.97 -13.66 4.84
C GLN A 217 18.74 -14.11 3.60
N THR A 218 18.96 -13.19 2.69
CA THR A 218 19.88 -13.30 1.55
C THR A 218 20.97 -12.24 1.62
N ASN A 219 22.16 -12.57 1.12
CA ASN A 219 23.28 -11.64 0.93
C ASN A 219 23.85 -11.70 -0.49
N ASP A 220 23.16 -12.37 -1.40
CA ASP A 220 23.60 -12.63 -2.77
C ASP A 220 22.53 -12.29 -3.81
N GLY A 221 21.64 -11.38 -3.46
CA GLY A 221 20.58 -10.92 -4.35
C GLY A 221 19.47 -11.92 -4.55
N GLY A 222 19.15 -12.71 -3.53
CA GLY A 222 18.04 -13.64 -3.54
C GLY A 222 18.37 -15.02 -4.11
N ASN A 223 19.62 -15.29 -4.53
CA ASN A 223 20.00 -16.60 -5.08
C ASN A 223 20.06 -17.69 -4.01
N THR A 224 20.42 -17.33 -2.76
CA THR A 224 20.34 -18.24 -1.61
C THR A 224 19.66 -17.57 -0.43
N TRP A 225 18.93 -18.37 0.36
CA TRP A 225 18.16 -17.91 1.50
C TRP A 225 18.47 -18.75 2.74
N THR A 226 18.84 -18.10 3.82
CA THR A 226 19.16 -18.73 5.09
C THR A 226 18.17 -18.32 6.16
N LYS A 227 17.53 -19.30 6.83
CA LYS A 227 16.62 -19.05 7.95
C LYS A 227 17.38 -18.42 9.11
N ILE A 228 16.85 -17.35 9.67
CA ILE A 228 17.37 -16.70 10.87
C ILE A 228 16.41 -16.92 12.06
N ALA A 229 16.97 -16.88 13.28
CA ALA A 229 16.20 -17.14 14.49
C ALA A 229 15.24 -15.98 14.79
N PHE A 230 14.03 -16.33 15.18
CA PHE A 230 13.03 -15.44 15.73
C PHE A 230 12.37 -16.11 16.95
N ASN A 231 12.23 -15.36 18.04
CA ASN A 231 11.55 -15.85 19.24
C ASN A 231 10.75 -14.71 19.88
N TRP A 232 9.44 -14.76 19.73
CA TRP A 232 8.54 -13.73 20.25
C TRP A 232 8.57 -13.62 21.78
N ASN A 233 8.89 -14.71 22.51
CA ASN A 233 9.00 -14.72 23.97
C ASN A 233 10.13 -13.82 24.51
N THR A 234 11.06 -13.43 23.66
CA THR A 234 12.17 -12.53 24.01
C THR A 234 11.85 -11.07 23.74
N ILE A 235 10.66 -10.77 23.22
CA ILE A 235 10.22 -9.41 22.87
C ILE A 235 9.21 -8.94 23.93
N PRO A 236 9.63 -8.06 24.87
CA PRO A 236 8.78 -7.66 26.00
C PRO A 236 7.43 -7.08 25.57
N THR A 237 7.43 -6.25 24.54
CA THR A 237 6.21 -5.61 24.00
C THR A 237 5.17 -6.66 23.55
N ILE A 238 5.60 -7.74 22.91
CA ILE A 238 4.69 -8.81 22.48
C ILE A 238 4.24 -9.64 23.67
N VAL A 239 5.15 -9.97 24.59
CA VAL A 239 4.83 -10.71 25.82
C VAL A 239 3.78 -9.95 26.64
N ASP A 240 3.97 -8.65 26.84
CA ASP A 240 3.03 -7.80 27.58
C ASP A 240 1.69 -7.66 26.84
N HIS A 241 1.73 -7.58 25.50
CA HIS A 241 0.52 -7.49 24.69
C HIS A 241 -0.38 -8.71 24.88
N VAL A 242 0.16 -9.92 24.87
CA VAL A 242 -0.64 -11.15 24.99
C VAL A 242 -0.91 -11.56 26.44
N ALA A 243 -0.20 -10.97 27.40
CA ALA A 243 -0.39 -11.27 28.81
C ALA A 243 -1.82 -10.95 29.25
N ASN A 244 -2.35 -11.82 30.12
CA ASN A 244 -3.67 -11.62 30.75
C ASN A 244 -4.88 -11.56 29.79
N PHE A 245 -4.76 -12.06 28.57
CA PHE A 245 -5.92 -12.17 27.68
C PHE A 245 -6.98 -13.13 28.26
N ALA A 246 -6.55 -14.26 28.78
CA ALA A 246 -7.39 -15.16 29.55
C ALA A 246 -6.72 -15.59 30.84
N SER A 247 -7.51 -15.78 31.91
CA SER A 247 -7.03 -16.12 33.23
C SER A 247 -6.63 -17.59 33.41
N ALA A 248 -7.02 -18.45 32.47
CA ALA A 248 -6.69 -19.87 32.46
C ALA A 248 -6.27 -20.31 31.05
N GLY A 249 -5.46 -21.35 30.96
CA GLY A 249 -4.91 -21.83 29.70
C GLY A 249 -3.62 -21.10 29.33
N VAL A 250 -3.33 -21.00 28.04
CA VAL A 250 -2.11 -20.43 27.50
C VAL A 250 -2.44 -19.26 26.59
N ASN A 251 -1.93 -18.09 26.95
CA ASN A 251 -1.96 -16.89 26.12
C ASN A 251 -0.75 -16.90 25.19
N ARG A 252 -0.97 -16.59 23.92
CA ARG A 252 0.09 -16.51 22.90
C ARG A 252 -0.25 -15.50 21.83
N PRO A 253 0.73 -14.98 21.06
CA PRO A 253 0.44 -14.18 19.91
C PRO A 253 -0.10 -15.04 18.76
N PHE A 254 -0.98 -14.46 17.97
CA PHE A 254 -1.32 -14.92 16.65
C PHE A 254 -0.89 -13.83 15.67
N PHE A 255 0.25 -14.03 15.04
CA PHE A 255 0.67 -13.16 13.97
C PHE A 255 -0.18 -13.44 12.74
N ASP A 256 -0.76 -12.41 12.17
CA ASP A 256 -1.41 -12.50 10.86
C ASP A 256 -0.38 -12.35 9.74
N ASN A 257 -0.81 -12.40 8.50
CA ASN A 257 0.12 -12.23 7.38
C ASN A 257 0.93 -10.94 7.54
N PRO A 258 2.25 -10.97 7.24
CA PRO A 258 3.01 -9.74 7.17
C PRO A 258 2.44 -8.88 6.05
N ILE A 259 2.34 -7.59 6.30
CA ILE A 259 1.74 -6.65 5.38
C ILE A 259 2.76 -6.29 4.31
N GLU A 260 3.84 -5.69 4.75
CA GLU A 260 5.00 -5.34 3.95
C GLU A 260 6.27 -5.42 4.82
N ALA A 261 7.42 -5.37 4.17
CA ALA A 261 8.70 -5.34 4.84
C ALA A 261 9.66 -4.38 4.15
N VAL A 262 10.50 -3.71 4.93
CA VAL A 262 11.53 -2.79 4.45
C VAL A 262 12.81 -2.96 5.26
N ILE A 263 13.93 -2.48 4.70
CA ILE A 263 15.24 -2.48 5.38
C ILE A 263 15.58 -1.04 5.74
N ASP A 264 15.94 -0.79 7.00
CA ASP A 264 16.42 0.51 7.44
C ASP A 264 17.86 0.79 6.96
N LYS A 265 18.36 2.00 7.18
CA LYS A 265 19.72 2.40 6.80
C LYS A 265 20.84 1.61 7.50
N ASN A 266 20.52 0.91 8.60
CA ASN A 266 21.48 0.11 9.35
C ASN A 266 21.48 -1.35 8.88
N GLY A 267 20.62 -1.70 7.91
CA GLY A 267 20.44 -3.05 7.41
C GLY A 267 19.47 -3.90 8.23
N ASN A 268 18.73 -3.31 9.18
CA ASN A 268 17.75 -4.03 9.98
C ASN A 268 16.46 -4.21 9.20
N LEU A 269 15.87 -5.39 9.33
CA LEU A 269 14.53 -5.68 8.83
C LEU A 269 13.49 -5.01 9.73
N HIS A 270 12.50 -4.38 9.09
CA HIS A 270 11.23 -3.96 9.66
C HIS A 270 10.10 -4.60 8.88
N PHE A 271 9.09 -5.14 9.54
CA PHE A 271 7.87 -5.62 8.88
C PHE A 271 6.62 -5.26 9.67
N GLY A 272 5.63 -4.76 8.95
CA GLY A 272 4.31 -4.50 9.50
C GLY A 272 3.53 -5.81 9.65
N CYS A 273 2.88 -6.02 10.80
CA CYS A 273 2.09 -7.20 11.06
C CYS A 273 0.99 -6.92 12.08
N TYR A 274 -0.20 -7.48 11.86
CA TYR A 274 -1.18 -7.57 12.95
C TYR A 274 -0.79 -8.68 13.90
N ILE A 275 -0.81 -8.36 15.20
CA ILE A 275 -0.55 -9.36 16.26
C ILE A 275 -1.77 -9.41 17.15
N TYR A 276 -2.57 -10.46 16.99
CA TYR A 276 -3.74 -10.68 17.82
C TYR A 276 -3.37 -11.39 19.11
N LYS A 277 -4.13 -11.12 20.17
CA LYS A 277 -4.09 -11.94 21.37
C LYS A 277 -4.83 -13.23 21.09
N ALA A 278 -4.19 -14.36 21.30
CA ALA A 278 -4.79 -15.66 21.15
C ALA A 278 -4.70 -16.45 22.45
N TRP A 279 -5.67 -17.31 22.66
CA TRP A 279 -5.75 -18.15 23.84
C TRP A 279 -6.14 -19.56 23.45
N SER A 280 -5.55 -20.53 24.13
CA SER A 280 -5.97 -21.93 24.07
C SER A 280 -6.09 -22.50 25.48
N ASN A 281 -7.02 -23.43 25.67
CA ASN A 281 -7.32 -24.02 26.98
C ASN A 281 -6.22 -24.96 27.50
N SER A 282 -5.27 -25.36 26.68
CA SER A 282 -4.10 -26.16 27.10
C SER A 282 -2.88 -25.80 26.22
N PRO A 283 -1.65 -26.06 26.75
CA PRO A 283 -0.42 -25.85 26.01
C PRO A 283 -0.36 -26.58 24.67
N ASP A 284 -0.98 -27.74 24.57
CA ASP A 284 -0.93 -28.59 23.39
C ASP A 284 -2.14 -28.41 22.45
N SER A 285 -3.01 -27.42 22.73
CA SER A 285 -4.21 -27.18 21.94
C SER A 285 -3.94 -26.22 20.78
N LEU A 286 -4.37 -26.62 19.59
CA LEU A 286 -4.46 -25.76 18.38
C LEU A 286 -5.79 -25.02 18.29
N GLY A 287 -6.71 -25.20 19.23
CA GLY A 287 -7.97 -24.47 19.28
C GLY A 287 -7.74 -23.08 19.84
N TYR A 288 -7.54 -22.10 18.95
CA TYR A 288 -7.40 -20.69 19.34
C TYR A 288 -8.74 -20.01 19.46
N LEU A 289 -8.90 -19.21 20.51
CA LEU A 289 -9.76 -18.05 20.52
C LEU A 289 -8.87 -16.83 20.24
N VAL A 290 -9.21 -16.06 19.26
CA VAL A 290 -8.48 -14.85 18.86
C VAL A 290 -9.32 -13.65 19.21
N ASP A 291 -8.70 -12.61 19.78
CA ASP A 291 -9.37 -11.36 20.13
C ASP A 291 -9.56 -10.52 18.86
N ARG A 292 -10.70 -10.74 18.20
CA ARG A 292 -11.15 -9.96 17.04
C ARG A 292 -12.49 -9.26 17.29
N ALA A 293 -12.95 -9.22 18.54
CA ALA A 293 -14.34 -8.93 18.83
C ALA A 293 -14.76 -7.48 18.51
N TYR A 294 -13.82 -6.53 18.48
CA TYR A 294 -14.15 -5.10 18.39
C TYR A 294 -13.13 -4.26 17.61
N MET A 295 -12.11 -4.87 17.02
CA MET A 295 -11.07 -4.18 16.27
C MET A 295 -10.54 -5.07 15.16
N ASN A 296 -10.16 -4.49 14.04
CA ASN A 296 -9.60 -5.25 12.92
C ASN A 296 -8.20 -5.76 13.17
N GLY A 297 -7.48 -5.11 14.05
CA GLY A 297 -6.17 -5.58 14.42
C GLY A 297 -5.38 -4.60 15.27
N VAL A 298 -4.31 -5.09 15.81
CA VAL A 298 -3.30 -4.31 16.50
C VAL A 298 -2.05 -4.36 15.63
N LEU A 299 -1.77 -3.25 14.95
CA LEU A 299 -0.68 -3.12 13.98
C LEU A 299 0.64 -2.86 14.71
N PHE A 300 1.61 -3.71 14.48
CA PHE A 300 2.97 -3.59 15.00
C PHE A 300 3.98 -3.42 13.87
N ASP A 301 5.04 -2.68 14.16
CA ASP A 301 6.33 -2.81 13.50
C ASP A 301 7.16 -3.83 14.30
N VAL A 302 7.46 -4.95 13.70
CA VAL A 302 8.37 -5.96 14.26
C VAL A 302 9.71 -5.79 13.56
N HIS A 303 10.77 -5.54 14.34
CA HIS A 303 12.04 -5.14 13.74
C HIS A 303 13.27 -5.73 14.42
N GLN A 304 14.34 -5.80 13.64
CA GLN A 304 15.64 -6.18 14.14
C GLN A 304 16.29 -5.03 14.91
N THR A 305 17.06 -5.41 15.93
CA THR A 305 17.94 -4.52 16.68
C THR A 305 19.35 -5.10 16.70
N SER A 306 20.31 -4.35 17.20
CA SER A 306 21.69 -4.85 17.37
C SER A 306 21.81 -6.05 18.33
N THR A 307 20.79 -6.33 19.12
CA THR A 307 20.78 -7.38 20.15
C THR A 307 19.73 -8.47 19.94
N GLY A 308 18.94 -8.39 18.89
CA GLY A 308 17.88 -9.36 18.59
C GLY A 308 16.67 -8.73 17.91
N TRP A 309 15.48 -8.94 18.46
CA TRP A 309 14.20 -8.46 17.92
C TRP A 309 13.49 -7.55 18.92
N ASP A 310 12.77 -6.59 18.41
CA ASP A 310 11.84 -5.77 19.18
C ASP A 310 10.53 -5.57 18.39
N ALA A 311 9.51 -5.01 19.04
CA ALA A 311 8.25 -4.68 18.41
C ALA A 311 7.68 -3.39 18.99
N THR A 312 7.20 -2.52 18.12
CA THR A 312 6.56 -1.25 18.48
C THR A 312 5.12 -1.25 17.99
N LEU A 313 4.19 -0.90 18.87
CA LEU A 313 2.80 -0.67 18.50
C LEU A 313 2.71 0.54 17.58
N ILE A 314 2.23 0.32 16.37
CA ILE A 314 1.96 1.40 15.41
C ILE A 314 0.60 1.99 15.70
N ASP A 315 -0.47 1.18 15.69
CA ASP A 315 -1.81 1.62 16.04
C ASP A 315 -2.74 0.44 16.38
N THR A 316 -3.87 0.76 16.99
CA THR A 316 -5.02 -0.13 17.12
C THR A 316 -6.04 0.27 16.07
N VAL A 317 -6.22 -0.56 15.07
CA VAL A 317 -7.03 -0.26 13.89
C VAL A 317 -8.48 -0.65 14.15
N TRP A 318 -9.38 0.30 14.03
CA TRP A 318 -10.83 0.16 14.26
C TRP A 318 -11.62 -0.06 12.97
N CYS A 319 -10.96 0.04 11.84
CA CYS A 319 -11.53 -0.26 10.54
C CYS A 319 -11.96 -1.72 10.49
N ASP A 320 -13.25 -1.96 10.32
CA ASP A 320 -13.77 -3.31 10.09
C ASP A 320 -13.69 -3.65 8.60
N ASP A 321 -13.48 -4.92 8.27
CA ASP A 321 -13.61 -5.42 6.91
C ASP A 321 -15.08 -5.26 6.46
N TYR A 322 -15.41 -4.10 5.93
CA TYR A 322 -16.77 -3.85 5.46
C TYR A 322 -16.94 -4.37 4.04
N ILE A 323 -17.87 -5.29 3.89
CA ILE A 323 -18.25 -5.82 2.58
C ILE A 323 -19.45 -5.01 2.09
N PHE A 324 -19.26 -4.23 1.03
CA PHE A 324 -20.39 -3.63 0.31
C PHE A 324 -21.01 -4.68 -0.58
N TYR A 325 -22.25 -5.08 -0.26
CA TYR A 325 -23.05 -5.91 -1.16
C TYR A 325 -23.68 -5.01 -2.21
N SER A 326 -23.33 -5.21 -3.48
CA SER A 326 -24.08 -4.62 -4.56
C SER A 326 -25.20 -5.57 -4.99
N ASP A 327 -26.38 -5.02 -5.34
CA ASP A 327 -27.49 -5.79 -5.95
C ASP A 327 -27.07 -6.48 -7.26
N ALA A 328 -25.93 -6.13 -7.83
CA ALA A 328 -25.33 -6.70 -9.03
C ALA A 328 -24.36 -7.86 -8.75
N GLY A 329 -24.15 -8.27 -7.48
CA GLY A 329 -23.34 -9.43 -7.12
C GLY A 329 -21.83 -9.20 -7.13
N GLY A 330 -21.37 -7.96 -7.01
CA GLY A 330 -19.97 -7.63 -6.74
C GLY A 330 -19.79 -7.21 -5.28
N ASP A 331 -18.91 -7.88 -4.57
CA ASP A 331 -18.57 -7.54 -3.20
C ASP A 331 -17.30 -6.66 -3.21
N TYR A 332 -17.37 -5.48 -2.60
CA TYR A 332 -16.20 -4.67 -2.29
C TYR A 332 -15.88 -4.81 -0.82
N THR A 333 -14.63 -5.09 -0.52
CA THR A 333 -14.14 -5.09 0.85
C THR A 333 -13.28 -3.85 1.05
N ILE A 334 -13.67 -2.99 1.99
CA ILE A 334 -12.80 -1.94 2.51
C ILE A 334 -12.06 -2.54 3.70
N THR A 335 -10.75 -2.52 3.63
CA THR A 335 -9.86 -3.00 4.68
C THR A 335 -8.92 -1.88 5.08
N SER A 336 -8.28 -2.01 6.23
CA SER A 336 -7.29 -1.03 6.68
C SER A 336 -6.05 -0.91 5.77
N ARG A 337 -5.78 -1.91 4.92
CA ARG A 337 -4.71 -1.95 3.91
C ARG A 337 -3.37 -1.34 4.37
N PRO A 338 -2.81 -1.73 5.51
CA PRO A 338 -1.55 -1.13 5.94
C PRO A 338 -0.46 -1.36 4.88
N GLN A 339 0.33 -0.33 4.63
CA GLN A 339 1.44 -0.33 3.68
C GLN A 339 2.66 0.32 4.33
N MET A 340 3.83 -0.05 3.83
CA MET A 340 5.09 0.51 4.28
C MET A 340 5.87 1.10 3.09
N SER A 341 6.61 2.16 3.37
CA SER A 341 7.52 2.81 2.43
C SER A 341 8.76 3.28 3.18
N ARG A 342 9.80 3.66 2.46
CA ARG A 342 11.00 4.21 3.07
C ARG A 342 11.62 5.30 2.21
N THR A 343 12.50 6.11 2.81
CA THR A 343 13.42 6.95 2.06
C THR A 343 14.46 6.07 1.34
N PRO A 344 15.02 6.51 0.21
CA PRO A 344 16.02 5.73 -0.55
C PRO A 344 17.19 5.24 0.30
N ASP A 345 17.69 6.07 1.22
CA ASP A 345 18.78 5.72 2.13
C ASP A 345 18.32 4.89 3.35
N GLY A 346 17.03 4.60 3.49
CA GLY A 346 16.46 3.86 4.62
C GLY A 346 16.49 4.61 5.95
N SER A 347 16.78 5.93 5.95
CA SER A 347 16.83 6.73 7.16
C SER A 347 15.46 6.90 7.83
N HIS A 348 14.38 6.81 7.04
CA HIS A 348 13.01 6.89 7.53
C HIS A 348 12.15 5.79 6.91
N ILE A 349 11.27 5.23 7.73
CA ILE A 349 10.25 4.25 7.33
C ILE A 349 8.88 4.85 7.60
N VAL A 350 7.99 4.73 6.65
CA VAL A 350 6.63 5.26 6.70
C VAL A 350 5.65 4.09 6.75
N PHE A 351 4.73 4.14 7.69
CA PHE A 351 3.56 3.27 7.80
C PHE A 351 2.34 4.08 7.40
N ALA A 352 1.50 3.55 6.54
CA ALA A 352 0.23 4.16 6.16
C ALA A 352 -0.89 3.11 6.21
N TRP A 353 -2.06 3.47 6.72
CA TRP A 353 -3.23 2.58 6.81
C TRP A 353 -4.52 3.39 6.73
N GLU A 354 -5.60 2.72 6.37
CA GLU A 354 -6.94 3.26 6.46
C GLU A 354 -7.55 2.92 7.81
N ASP A 355 -8.21 3.89 8.43
CA ASP A 355 -8.96 3.69 9.66
C ASP A 355 -10.18 4.62 9.70
N SER A 356 -11.14 4.26 10.53
CA SER A 356 -12.30 5.10 10.80
C SER A 356 -11.90 6.28 11.68
N ASP A 357 -12.30 7.49 11.29
CA ASP A 357 -12.17 8.64 12.17
C ASP A 357 -13.25 8.56 13.27
N THR A 358 -12.82 8.11 14.44
CA THR A 358 -13.71 7.93 15.61
C THR A 358 -14.35 9.24 16.09
N SER A 359 -13.90 10.41 15.61
CA SER A 359 -14.53 11.70 15.93
C SER A 359 -15.91 11.87 15.27
N TYR A 360 -16.22 11.09 14.24
CA TYR A 360 -17.49 11.11 13.52
C TYR A 360 -18.44 9.97 13.91
N VAL A 361 -18.00 9.04 14.75
CA VAL A 361 -18.83 7.91 15.19
C VAL A 361 -19.90 8.42 16.15
N THR A 362 -21.16 8.33 15.76
CA THR A 362 -22.30 8.59 16.64
C THR A 362 -22.76 7.29 17.27
N GLU A 363 -23.21 7.31 18.53
CA GLU A 363 -23.68 6.15 19.32
C GLU A 363 -24.81 5.33 18.66
N THR A 364 -25.31 5.74 17.49
CA THR A 364 -26.43 5.12 16.78
C THR A 364 -26.01 4.30 15.56
N GLU A 365 -24.76 4.42 15.11
CA GLU A 365 -24.19 3.60 14.04
C GLU A 365 -23.34 2.50 14.66
N ASN A 366 -23.34 1.31 14.06
CA ASN A 366 -22.45 0.24 14.51
C ASN A 366 -21.02 0.76 14.50
N GLU A 367 -20.46 0.92 15.67
CA GLU A 367 -19.30 1.72 16.04
C GLU A 367 -17.98 1.34 15.33
N TYR A 368 -18.03 0.39 14.39
CA TYR A 368 -16.84 -0.27 13.83
C TYR A 368 -16.85 -0.37 12.31
N ASN A 369 -17.75 0.34 11.65
CA ASN A 369 -17.81 0.34 10.20
C ASN A 369 -16.86 1.39 9.64
N ASN A 370 -15.98 0.98 8.73
CA ASN A 370 -15.14 1.89 7.94
C ASN A 370 -15.99 2.71 6.93
N MET A 371 -17.11 3.25 7.40
CA MET A 371 -18.01 4.05 6.57
C MET A 371 -17.47 5.46 6.29
N ILE A 372 -16.46 5.87 7.04
CA ILE A 372 -15.79 7.17 6.87
C ILE A 372 -14.28 6.92 6.99
N PRO A 373 -13.70 6.24 5.99
CA PRO A 373 -12.29 5.90 6.05
C PRO A 373 -11.43 7.14 5.80
N ASP A 374 -10.43 7.28 6.63
CA ASP A 374 -9.36 8.25 6.52
C ASP A 374 -8.01 7.52 6.42
N ILE A 375 -6.98 8.21 5.96
CA ILE A 375 -5.65 7.65 5.86
C ILE A 375 -4.79 8.20 6.98
N PHE A 376 -4.20 7.30 7.73
CA PHE A 376 -3.28 7.61 8.83
C PHE A 376 -1.86 7.23 8.46
N VAL A 377 -0.91 8.01 8.96
CA VAL A 377 0.52 7.81 8.70
C VAL A 377 1.31 7.94 9.99
N LYS A 378 2.36 7.12 10.13
CA LYS A 378 3.35 7.20 11.19
C LYS A 378 4.74 6.96 10.61
N VAL A 379 5.74 7.68 11.10
CA VAL A 379 7.11 7.60 10.58
C VAL A 379 8.07 7.12 11.68
N TYR A 380 8.89 6.16 11.34
CA TYR A 380 10.07 5.78 12.12
C TYR A 380 11.30 6.49 11.57
N ASP A 381 12.08 7.11 12.45
CA ASP A 381 13.38 7.72 12.14
C ASP A 381 14.51 6.83 12.66
N ALA A 382 15.22 6.18 11.75
CA ALA A 382 16.35 5.31 12.05
C ALA A 382 17.62 6.06 12.52
N ASN A 383 17.64 7.40 12.43
CA ASN A 383 18.74 8.19 12.98
C ASN A 383 18.63 8.36 14.50
N THR A 384 17.39 8.47 14.97
CA THR A 384 17.07 8.71 16.39
C THR A 384 16.47 7.51 17.07
N ASN A 385 16.09 6.49 16.30
CA ASN A 385 15.35 5.30 16.78
C ASN A 385 14.04 5.69 17.48
N THR A 386 13.27 6.58 16.84
CA THR A 386 12.01 7.11 17.38
C THR A 386 10.90 7.08 16.33
N TYR A 387 9.65 7.04 16.81
CA TYR A 387 8.46 7.13 15.97
C TYR A 387 7.80 8.49 16.14
N SER A 388 7.23 9.01 15.05
CA SER A 388 6.36 10.18 15.11
C SER A 388 5.03 9.84 15.81
N GLU A 389 4.24 10.87 16.12
CA GLU A 389 2.81 10.68 16.40
C GLU A 389 2.09 10.15 15.15
N THR A 390 0.94 9.50 15.35
CA THR A 390 0.03 9.11 14.28
C THR A 390 -0.68 10.35 13.72
N ILE A 391 -0.78 10.46 12.42
CA ILE A 391 -1.31 11.64 11.72
C ILE A 391 -2.37 11.20 10.72
N ASN A 392 -3.58 11.77 10.83
CA ASN A 392 -4.59 11.68 9.79
C ASN A 392 -4.21 12.62 8.64
N VAL A 393 -3.88 12.07 7.47
CA VAL A 393 -3.38 12.83 6.31
C VAL A 393 -4.47 13.21 5.31
N THR A 394 -5.69 12.78 5.53
CA THR A 394 -6.85 13.12 4.70
C THR A 394 -7.68 14.26 5.27
N VAL A 395 -7.57 14.55 6.55
CA VAL A 395 -8.29 15.67 7.20
C VAL A 395 -8.08 16.97 6.43
N GLY A 396 -9.20 17.61 6.07
CA GLY A 396 -9.22 18.88 5.35
C GLY A 396 -8.91 18.77 3.85
N THR A 397 -8.74 17.58 3.32
CA THR A 397 -8.60 17.35 1.87
C THR A 397 -9.95 17.06 1.22
N ASP A 398 -9.97 17.01 -0.12
CA ASP A 398 -11.18 16.66 -0.88
C ASP A 398 -11.53 15.15 -0.77
N VAL A 399 -10.70 14.35 -0.11
CA VAL A 399 -10.87 12.90 0.06
C VAL A 399 -11.11 12.50 1.51
N GLU A 400 -11.25 13.45 2.42
CA GLU A 400 -11.60 13.21 3.83
C GLU A 400 -12.89 12.41 3.94
N GLY A 401 -12.86 11.32 4.68
CA GLY A 401 -14.00 10.43 4.88
C GLY A 401 -14.49 9.71 3.62
N GLN A 402 -13.66 9.57 2.58
CA GLN A 402 -14.03 8.95 1.31
C GLN A 402 -12.97 7.99 0.76
N ALA A 403 -11.86 7.79 1.46
CA ALA A 403 -10.81 6.89 0.99
C ALA A 403 -11.34 5.46 0.92
N THR A 404 -11.44 4.90 -0.29
CA THR A 404 -11.84 3.50 -0.46
C THR A 404 -10.60 2.61 -0.53
N TRP A 405 -9.55 3.10 -1.18
CA TRP A 405 -8.24 2.45 -1.25
C TRP A 405 -7.15 3.51 -1.29
N HIS A 406 -6.08 3.27 -0.56
CA HIS A 406 -4.87 4.06 -0.72
C HIS A 406 -3.74 3.23 -1.31
N PHE A 407 -2.79 3.92 -1.93
CA PHE A 407 -1.57 3.35 -2.49
C PHE A 407 -0.42 4.25 -2.09
N LEU A 408 0.40 3.74 -1.20
CA LEU A 408 1.63 4.38 -0.76
C LEU A 408 2.71 4.15 -1.82
N ALA A 409 3.48 5.18 -2.16
CA ALA A 409 4.62 5.00 -3.06
C ALA A 409 5.71 4.14 -2.41
N ASP A 410 6.39 3.32 -3.18
CA ASP A 410 7.50 2.47 -2.67
C ASP A 410 8.61 3.27 -2.01
N GLN A 411 8.78 4.54 -2.41
CA GLN A 411 9.78 5.45 -1.86
C GLN A 411 9.17 6.78 -1.47
N CYS A 412 9.59 7.25 -0.28
CA CYS A 412 9.34 8.60 0.22
C CYS A 412 10.56 9.48 -0.04
N PHE A 413 10.40 10.80 0.10
CA PHE A 413 11.47 11.75 -0.17
C PHE A 413 11.88 12.48 1.10
N ASP A 414 13.17 12.40 1.47
CA ASP A 414 13.73 13.26 2.49
C ASP A 414 13.95 14.68 1.91
N LEU A 415 13.23 15.64 2.47
CA LEU A 415 13.32 17.06 2.10
C LEU A 415 14.36 17.80 2.96
N GLY A 416 15.04 17.10 3.86
CA GLY A 416 15.96 17.67 4.83
C GLY A 416 15.27 18.21 6.09
N ASN A 417 16.07 18.42 7.14
CA ASN A 417 15.60 18.87 8.46
C ASN A 417 14.53 17.94 9.09
N GLY A 418 14.56 16.66 8.74
CA GLY A 418 13.60 15.66 9.22
C GLY A 418 12.22 15.76 8.59
N ASN A 419 12.07 16.46 7.48
CA ASN A 419 10.81 16.52 6.74
C ASN A 419 10.78 15.43 5.67
N ILE A 420 9.76 14.60 5.70
CA ILE A 420 9.56 13.48 4.77
C ILE A 420 8.32 13.75 3.93
N LYS A 421 8.48 13.82 2.61
CA LYS A 421 7.36 13.86 1.67
C LYS A 421 6.90 12.43 1.39
N VAL A 422 5.62 12.18 1.61
CA VAL A 422 4.98 10.87 1.46
C VAL A 422 3.97 10.91 0.32
N PRO A 423 4.29 10.43 -0.88
CA PRO A 423 3.33 10.39 -1.97
C PRO A 423 2.29 9.29 -1.73
N ILE A 424 1.02 9.67 -1.69
CA ILE A 424 -0.10 8.75 -1.52
C ILE A 424 -1.13 9.03 -2.62
N SER A 425 -1.54 7.99 -3.34
CA SER A 425 -2.72 8.08 -4.19
C SER A 425 -3.91 7.40 -3.53
N VAL A 426 -5.08 7.98 -3.72
CA VAL A 426 -6.33 7.53 -3.11
C VAL A 426 -7.32 7.20 -4.20
N GLY A 427 -7.89 6.00 -4.17
CA GLY A 427 -9.00 5.61 -5.01
C GLY A 427 -10.32 5.82 -4.28
N ILE A 428 -11.26 6.48 -4.94
CA ILE A 428 -12.61 6.71 -4.44
C ILE A 428 -13.60 6.07 -5.40
N LEU A 429 -14.53 5.29 -4.89
CA LEU A 429 -15.66 4.79 -5.65
C LEU A 429 -16.65 5.91 -5.92
N GLY A 430 -16.86 6.21 -7.20
CA GLY A 430 -17.80 7.24 -7.63
C GLY A 430 -19.15 6.65 -7.99
N GLY A 431 -20.07 6.53 -7.04
CA GLY A 431 -21.43 6.08 -7.36
C GLY A 431 -22.11 5.25 -6.27
N ALA A 432 -22.89 4.27 -6.66
CA ALA A 432 -23.72 3.44 -5.77
C ALA A 432 -22.97 2.19 -5.25
N TYR A 433 -21.65 2.17 -5.32
CA TYR A 433 -20.80 1.03 -4.90
C TYR A 433 -21.10 -0.27 -5.67
N THR A 434 -21.20 -0.17 -6.99
CA THR A 434 -21.38 -1.33 -7.87
C THR A 434 -20.06 -1.68 -8.58
N SER A 435 -19.92 -2.93 -9.05
CA SER A 435 -18.74 -3.39 -9.80
C SER A 435 -18.45 -2.61 -11.09
N ASP A 436 -19.44 -1.84 -11.57
CA ASP A 436 -19.36 -1.03 -12.77
C ASP A 436 -19.05 0.44 -12.46
N ASP A 437 -18.93 0.82 -11.19
CA ASP A 437 -18.66 2.19 -10.79
C ASP A 437 -17.24 2.59 -11.17
N ARG A 438 -17.13 3.86 -11.57
CA ARG A 438 -15.84 4.47 -11.86
C ARG A 438 -15.06 4.66 -10.55
N ILE A 439 -13.78 4.35 -10.60
CA ILE A 439 -12.83 4.70 -9.54
C ILE A 439 -12.17 6.01 -9.95
N ASP A 440 -12.29 7.02 -9.13
CA ASP A 440 -11.57 8.28 -9.27
C ASP A 440 -10.31 8.24 -8.40
N TYR A 441 -9.16 8.51 -9.01
CA TYR A 441 -7.88 8.54 -8.32
C TYR A 441 -7.46 9.97 -8.02
N TYR A 442 -7.06 10.20 -6.79
CA TYR A 442 -6.52 11.46 -6.28
C TYR A 442 -5.08 11.25 -5.83
N LEU A 443 -4.23 12.23 -6.03
CA LEU A 443 -2.87 12.22 -5.52
C LEU A 443 -2.76 13.24 -4.39
N LEU A 444 -2.41 12.78 -3.20
CA LEU A 444 -2.08 13.64 -2.06
C LEU A 444 -0.62 14.09 -2.20
N ASN A 445 -0.40 15.19 -2.94
CA ASN A 445 0.95 15.66 -3.30
C ASN A 445 1.74 16.30 -2.16
N ASP A 446 1.07 16.78 -1.12
CA ASP A 446 1.65 17.65 -0.10
C ASP A 446 1.66 17.04 1.30
N VAL A 447 1.64 15.70 1.37
CA VAL A 447 1.83 15.00 2.65
C VAL A 447 3.30 15.13 3.04
N ILE A 448 3.59 16.04 3.97
CA ILE A 448 4.92 16.26 4.51
C ILE A 448 4.88 16.06 6.02
N ILE A 449 5.67 15.12 6.51
CA ILE A 449 5.76 14.76 7.93
C ILE A 449 7.09 15.27 8.48
N GLY A 450 7.02 16.10 9.52
CA GLY A 450 8.20 16.67 10.19
C GLY A 450 8.65 15.87 11.41
N PRO A 451 9.84 16.19 11.98
CA PRO A 451 10.52 15.40 13.02
C PRO A 451 9.78 15.32 14.37
N GLN A 452 8.72 16.07 14.56
CA GLN A 452 7.92 16.07 15.79
C GLN A 452 6.46 15.62 15.58
N GLY A 453 6.19 14.90 14.49
CA GLY A 453 4.81 14.52 14.15
C GLY A 453 3.93 15.72 13.79
N ILE A 454 4.52 16.91 13.74
CA ILE A 454 3.84 18.04 13.17
C ILE A 454 3.93 17.82 11.67
N THR A 455 2.81 17.36 11.10
CA THR A 455 2.57 17.71 9.72
C THR A 455 2.92 19.17 9.57
N SER A 456 3.91 19.51 8.78
CA SER A 456 3.67 20.65 7.95
C SER A 456 2.73 20.16 6.81
N TYR A 457 1.49 19.78 7.14
CA TYR A 457 0.47 20.52 6.44
C TYR A 457 0.99 21.93 6.54
N THR A 458 1.27 22.57 5.45
CA THR A 458 0.93 23.98 5.41
C THR A 458 -0.49 23.92 5.94
N ASN A 459 -0.69 24.26 7.19
CA ASN A 459 -1.98 24.31 7.81
C ASN A 459 -2.67 25.40 7.03
N THR A 460 -3.10 24.97 5.85
CA THR A 460 -3.75 25.80 4.89
C THR A 460 -5.04 26.08 5.60
N ALA A 461 -5.32 27.32 5.85
CA ALA A 461 -6.54 27.75 6.49
C ALA A 461 -7.70 26.97 5.87
N ASN A 462 -8.08 25.85 6.46
CA ASN A 462 -9.03 24.93 5.88
C ASN A 462 -10.40 25.58 5.83
N PHE A 463 -11.00 25.61 4.67
CA PHE A 463 -12.31 26.18 4.44
C PHE A 463 -13.03 25.44 3.30
N SER A 464 -14.34 25.41 3.34
CA SER A 464 -15.17 24.98 2.23
C SER A 464 -15.94 26.14 1.63
N ILE A 465 -16.32 26.03 0.34
CA ILE A 465 -17.03 27.08 -0.40
C ILE A 465 -18.21 26.47 -1.14
N TYR A 466 -19.34 27.19 -1.12
CA TYR A 466 -20.53 26.84 -1.90
C TYR A 466 -21.45 28.05 -2.14
N PRO A 467 -22.24 28.03 -3.25
CA PRO A 467 -22.16 27.10 -4.37
C PRO A 467 -20.96 27.39 -5.26
N ASN A 468 -20.47 26.37 -5.96
CA ASN A 468 -19.52 26.54 -7.04
C ASN A 468 -19.99 25.68 -8.24
N PRO A 469 -20.41 26.26 -9.36
CA PRO A 469 -20.35 27.68 -9.74
C PRO A 469 -21.26 28.60 -8.91
N VAL A 470 -20.78 29.83 -8.67
CA VAL A 470 -21.46 30.86 -7.91
C VAL A 470 -22.11 31.91 -8.82
N SER A 471 -23.32 32.38 -8.47
CA SER A 471 -23.94 33.55 -9.13
C SER A 471 -23.55 34.84 -8.42
N ASP A 472 -24.06 35.09 -7.21
CA ASP A 472 -23.84 36.36 -6.51
C ASP A 472 -23.27 36.19 -5.12
N GLN A 473 -23.72 35.20 -4.36
CA GLN A 473 -23.36 34.98 -2.97
C GLN A 473 -22.55 33.69 -2.84
N LEU A 474 -21.33 33.81 -2.31
CA LEU A 474 -20.47 32.68 -1.99
C LEU A 474 -20.41 32.50 -0.48
N ASN A 475 -20.80 31.33 -0.01
CA ASN A 475 -20.63 30.93 1.39
C ASN A 475 -19.27 30.31 1.58
N ILE A 476 -18.63 30.64 2.67
CA ILE A 476 -17.31 30.13 3.07
C ILE A 476 -17.45 29.62 4.49
N ASN A 477 -17.28 28.31 4.68
CA ASN A 477 -17.18 27.72 6.00
C ASN A 477 -15.72 27.67 6.41
N LEU A 478 -15.42 28.14 7.62
CA LEU A 478 -14.08 28.25 8.18
C LEU A 478 -13.96 27.24 9.34
N ILE A 479 -12.98 26.37 9.29
CA ILE A 479 -12.73 25.41 10.38
C ILE A 479 -12.14 26.13 11.59
N ASN A 480 -11.25 27.09 11.34
CA ASN A 480 -10.66 27.88 12.41
C ASN A 480 -11.51 29.13 12.70
N LYS A 481 -12.03 29.24 13.93
CA LYS A 481 -12.83 30.40 14.42
C LYS A 481 -11.99 31.62 14.77
N GLY A 482 -10.67 31.56 14.64
CA GLY A 482 -9.79 32.73 14.84
C GLY A 482 -9.92 33.79 13.73
N VAL A 483 -8.97 34.71 13.72
CA VAL A 483 -8.91 35.76 12.68
C VAL A 483 -8.54 35.11 11.33
N ASN A 484 -9.46 35.19 10.38
CA ASN A 484 -9.26 34.73 9.01
C ASN A 484 -9.31 35.91 8.05
N THR A 485 -8.31 36.04 7.19
CA THR A 485 -8.31 37.00 6.07
C THR A 485 -8.72 36.28 4.80
N ILE A 486 -9.79 36.73 4.17
CA ILE A 486 -10.33 36.15 2.94
C ILE A 486 -10.06 37.11 1.80
N LYS A 487 -9.45 36.63 0.73
CA LYS A 487 -9.19 37.39 -0.49
C LYS A 487 -9.74 36.64 -1.70
N VAL A 488 -10.30 37.37 -2.66
CA VAL A 488 -10.65 36.84 -3.98
C VAL A 488 -9.74 37.48 -5.00
N MET A 489 -9.11 36.67 -5.82
CA MET A 489 -8.18 37.09 -6.88
C MET A 489 -8.71 36.65 -8.22
N ASN A 490 -8.46 37.44 -9.27
CA ASN A 490 -8.68 37.02 -10.63
C ASN A 490 -7.55 36.07 -11.11
N ILE A 491 -7.69 35.50 -12.29
CA ILE A 491 -6.70 34.56 -12.86
C ILE A 491 -5.31 35.19 -13.12
N MET A 492 -5.18 36.51 -13.06
CA MET A 492 -3.90 37.22 -13.16
C MET A 492 -3.27 37.50 -11.78
N GLY A 493 -3.91 37.02 -10.70
CA GLY A 493 -3.44 37.24 -9.32
C GLY A 493 -3.80 38.60 -8.72
N ALA A 494 -4.57 39.44 -9.41
CA ALA A 494 -5.00 40.73 -8.89
C ALA A 494 -6.15 40.53 -7.87
N GLU A 495 -6.02 41.11 -6.67
CA GLU A 495 -7.05 41.12 -5.64
C GLU A 495 -8.26 41.92 -6.10
N VAL A 496 -9.43 41.29 -6.09
CA VAL A 496 -10.72 41.90 -6.49
C VAL A 496 -11.70 42.03 -5.32
N TYR A 497 -11.45 41.32 -4.23
CA TYR A 497 -12.22 41.41 -2.98
C TYR A 497 -11.34 41.00 -1.80
N SER A 498 -11.55 41.63 -0.64
CA SER A 498 -10.88 41.24 0.61
C SER A 498 -11.77 41.53 1.80
N THR A 499 -11.74 40.63 2.81
CA THR A 499 -12.40 40.83 4.10
C THR A 499 -11.68 40.10 5.21
N VAL A 500 -11.91 40.49 6.45
CA VAL A 500 -11.42 39.81 7.64
C VAL A 500 -12.61 39.32 8.46
N VAL A 501 -12.56 38.08 8.87
CA VAL A 501 -13.58 37.40 9.69
C VAL A 501 -12.93 36.94 10.98
N ASP A 502 -13.50 37.34 12.13
CA ASP A 502 -13.02 36.97 13.46
C ASP A 502 -14.13 36.33 14.28
N GLY A 503 -13.80 35.26 15.01
CA GLY A 503 -14.70 34.54 15.90
C GLY A 503 -15.88 33.81 15.25
N LYS A 504 -15.85 33.63 13.91
CA LYS A 504 -16.93 32.96 13.17
C LYS A 504 -16.42 31.73 12.46
N ASP A 505 -17.28 30.74 12.31
CA ASP A 505 -17.05 29.51 11.55
C ASP A 505 -17.60 29.60 10.11
N HIS A 506 -18.30 30.70 9.79
CA HIS A 506 -18.81 30.90 8.43
C HIS A 506 -18.93 32.38 8.08
N CYS A 507 -18.81 32.68 6.79
CA CYS A 507 -19.16 33.97 6.22
C CYS A 507 -19.73 33.85 4.81
N THR A 508 -20.48 34.85 4.39
CA THR A 508 -20.98 34.98 3.02
C THR A 508 -20.38 36.23 2.39
N ILE A 509 -19.81 36.08 1.21
CA ILE A 509 -19.26 37.21 0.43
C ILE A 509 -20.10 37.47 -0.81
N ASP A 510 -20.26 38.75 -1.14
CA ASP A 510 -21.01 39.19 -2.32
C ASP A 510 -20.07 39.41 -3.50
N LEU A 511 -20.27 38.62 -4.55
CA LEU A 511 -19.51 38.63 -5.78
C LEU A 511 -20.33 39.18 -6.96
N SER A 512 -21.52 39.78 -6.72
CA SER A 512 -22.44 40.25 -7.74
C SER A 512 -21.79 41.26 -8.70
N ASN A 513 -20.84 42.05 -8.22
CA ASN A 513 -20.12 43.06 -9.00
C ASN A 513 -18.95 42.51 -9.83
N LEU A 514 -18.63 41.20 -9.70
CA LEU A 514 -17.55 40.60 -10.47
C LEU A 514 -18.07 40.06 -11.81
N PRO A 515 -17.32 40.24 -12.90
CA PRO A 515 -17.64 39.62 -14.19
C PRO A 515 -17.70 38.09 -14.10
N ALA A 516 -18.46 37.46 -14.98
CA ALA A 516 -18.42 36.02 -15.14
C ALA A 516 -17.00 35.56 -15.49
N GLY A 517 -16.51 34.51 -14.85
CA GLY A 517 -15.15 34.04 -15.03
C GLY A 517 -14.64 33.19 -13.89
N MET A 518 -13.37 32.86 -13.97
CA MET A 518 -12.68 32.05 -12.96
C MET A 518 -11.96 32.96 -11.96
N TYR A 519 -12.11 32.63 -10.67
CA TYR A 519 -11.45 33.33 -9.57
C TYR A 519 -10.86 32.34 -8.58
N ILE A 520 -9.93 32.84 -7.76
CA ILE A 520 -9.29 32.10 -6.68
C ILE A 520 -9.69 32.78 -5.36
N VAL A 521 -10.33 32.02 -4.47
CA VAL A 521 -10.57 32.42 -3.09
C VAL A 521 -9.41 31.94 -2.24
N ASN A 522 -8.76 32.87 -1.56
CA ASN A 522 -7.65 32.63 -0.66
C ASN A 522 -8.06 32.96 0.77
N VAL A 523 -7.87 32.04 1.69
CA VAL A 523 -8.10 32.24 3.13
C VAL A 523 -6.77 32.09 3.86
N SER A 524 -6.41 33.09 4.66
CA SER A 524 -5.21 33.11 5.49
C SER A 524 -5.56 33.33 6.95
N ASN A 525 -4.92 32.60 7.85
CA ASN A 525 -5.04 32.76 9.29
C ASN A 525 -3.71 32.45 10.00
N SER A 526 -3.72 32.34 11.33
CA SER A 526 -2.52 32.04 12.14
C SER A 526 -1.92 30.65 11.84
N THR A 527 -2.66 29.76 11.18
CA THR A 527 -2.22 28.40 10.85
C THR A 527 -1.69 28.28 9.43
N GLY A 528 -1.92 29.27 8.56
CA GLY A 528 -1.43 29.27 7.19
C GLY A 528 -2.38 29.92 6.17
N THR A 529 -2.21 29.55 4.91
CA THR A 529 -3.00 30.09 3.78
C THR A 529 -3.45 28.93 2.89
N ASN A 530 -4.74 28.96 2.49
CA ASN A 530 -5.29 28.01 1.54
C ASN A 530 -6.06 28.73 0.42
N ALA A 531 -6.12 28.13 -0.77
CA ALA A 531 -6.77 28.71 -1.93
C ALA A 531 -7.69 27.69 -2.61
N LYS A 532 -8.90 28.13 -2.97
CA LYS A 532 -9.86 27.33 -3.76
C LYS A 532 -10.33 28.08 -5.00
N LYS A 533 -10.50 27.35 -6.08
CA LYS A 533 -11.01 27.89 -7.34
C LYS A 533 -12.53 27.98 -7.33
N ILE A 534 -13.08 29.09 -7.82
CA ILE A 534 -14.50 29.27 -8.08
C ILE A 534 -14.76 29.67 -9.54
N VAL A 535 -15.95 29.34 -10.01
CA VAL A 535 -16.47 29.79 -11.30
C VAL A 535 -17.65 30.71 -11.03
N LYS A 536 -17.53 32.01 -11.39
CA LYS A 536 -18.60 32.99 -11.36
C LYS A 536 -19.40 32.90 -12.67
N LYS A 537 -20.72 32.75 -12.54
CA LYS A 537 -21.67 32.74 -13.67
C LYS A 537 -22.08 34.16 -14.10
#